data_58749a47a85e457b8e6de5109658f04f
#
_entry.id   58749a47a85e457b8e6de5109658f04f
#
_cell.length_a   1.000
_cell.length_b   1.000
_cell.length_c   1.000
_cell.angle_alpha   90.00
_cell.angle_beta   90.00
_cell.angle_gamma   90.00
#
_symmetry.space_group_name_H-M   'P 1'
#
loop_
_entity.id
_entity.type
_entity.pdbx_description
1 polymer ?
#
loop_
_entity_poly.entity_id
_entity_poly.type
_entity_poly.pdbx_seq_one_letter_code
_entity_poly.pdbx_strand_id
1 'polypeptide(L)'
;MTLGRSLFAVTSIAMATVIISLIPLQPASATGDPVIAAAGDIACDPIDSGFHGGVGTPSRCHEMYTGAELVGGAFTAVLPLGDEQYECGGAAAFEQSYDPAWGVDAVKSISYPAVGNHEYNTSGGTDCGMGASGYFGYFGAAAGDPTKGYYSYDIGPWHLIALNSNCGHVTCKAGSAQEIWLANDLATHPNTCTLAYFHHPLYSAGPTTHRAVRPFWDDLYAAHADVVLNGHKHNYERLTKLNPSGARDANGIREIIAGTGGENHSISSKLYPGTEASDGGHFGILEMTLHPGGYDWQFVSDTGSVIDSGSDACVT
;
A
#
# COMPACT_ATOMS: atom_id res chain seq x y z
N MET A 1 -33.50 -87.96 -36.33
CA MET A 1 -32.85 -87.47 -35.10
C MET A 1 -32.15 -86.18 -35.48
N THR A 2 -32.76 -85.05 -35.24
CA THR A 2 -32.25 -83.73 -35.56
C THR A 2 -32.03 -82.94 -34.29
N LEU A 3 -30.76 -82.66 -33.98
CA LEU A 3 -30.37 -81.82 -32.84
C LEU A 3 -30.53 -80.32 -33.17
N GLY A 4 -31.41 -79.66 -32.44
CA GLY A 4 -31.50 -78.19 -32.48
C GLY A 4 -30.41 -77.52 -31.69
N ARG A 5 -29.74 -76.56 -32.31
CA ARG A 5 -28.79 -75.69 -31.63
C ARG A 5 -29.51 -74.37 -31.21
N SER A 6 -29.58 -74.15 -29.92
CA SER A 6 -30.06 -72.87 -29.38
C SER A 6 -28.89 -71.83 -29.41
N LEU A 7 -29.11 -70.72 -30.08
CA LEU A 7 -28.21 -69.51 -30.00
C LEU A 7 -28.64 -68.69 -28.78
N PHE A 8 -27.70 -68.47 -27.87
CA PHE A 8 -27.84 -67.46 -26.82
C PHE A 8 -27.35 -66.12 -27.37
N ALA A 9 -28.23 -65.12 -27.44
CA ALA A 9 -27.85 -63.74 -27.73
C ALA A 9 -27.35 -63.05 -26.45
N VAL A 10 -26.08 -62.62 -26.45
CA VAL A 10 -25.49 -61.80 -25.38
C VAL A 10 -25.76 -60.35 -25.69
N THR A 11 -26.62 -59.70 -24.90
CA THR A 11 -26.90 -58.28 -25.01
C THR A 11 -25.85 -57.50 -24.20
N SER A 12 -24.95 -56.80 -24.86
CA SER A 12 -23.97 -55.92 -24.21
C SER A 12 -24.65 -54.61 -23.83
N ILE A 13 -24.77 -54.31 -22.54
CA ILE A 13 -25.20 -53.03 -22.00
C ILE A 13 -23.98 -52.10 -21.97
N ALA A 14 -23.96 -51.08 -22.83
CA ALA A 14 -22.96 -50.02 -22.79
C ALA A 14 -23.29 -49.07 -21.63
N MET A 15 -22.47 -49.05 -20.60
CA MET A 15 -22.53 -48.04 -19.52
C MET A 15 -21.91 -46.75 -20.01
N ALA A 16 -22.73 -45.72 -20.24
CA ALA A 16 -22.28 -44.37 -20.55
C ALA A 16 -21.82 -43.69 -19.25
N THR A 17 -20.51 -43.46 -19.12
CA THR A 17 -19.93 -42.70 -18.00
C THR A 17 -20.14 -41.23 -18.26
N VAL A 18 -21.03 -40.59 -17.50
CA VAL A 18 -21.20 -39.12 -17.53
C VAL A 18 -20.04 -38.50 -16.72
N ILE A 19 -19.09 -37.87 -17.40
CA ILE A 19 -18.04 -37.06 -16.77
C ILE A 19 -18.68 -35.71 -16.45
N ILE A 20 -19.03 -35.49 -15.19
CA ILE A 20 -19.40 -34.17 -14.68
C ILE A 20 -18.09 -33.35 -14.50
N SER A 21 -17.78 -32.50 -15.43
CA SER A 21 -16.71 -31.51 -15.26
C SER A 21 -17.14 -30.48 -14.21
N LEU A 22 -16.53 -30.56 -13.04
CA LEU A 22 -16.62 -29.52 -12.02
C LEU A 22 -15.88 -28.29 -12.55
N ILE A 23 -16.62 -27.33 -13.10
CA ILE A 23 -16.10 -25.99 -13.36
C ILE A 23 -15.89 -25.35 -11.99
N PRO A 24 -14.67 -24.92 -11.64
CA PRO A 24 -14.46 -24.18 -10.40
C PRO A 24 -15.32 -22.92 -10.46
N LEU A 25 -16.18 -22.70 -9.46
CA LEU A 25 -16.82 -21.41 -9.26
C LEU A 25 -15.71 -20.39 -9.00
N GLN A 26 -15.48 -19.51 -9.96
CA GLN A 26 -14.75 -18.28 -9.71
C GLN A 26 -15.57 -17.46 -8.69
N PRO A 27 -14.92 -16.89 -7.65
CA PRO A 27 -15.61 -15.97 -6.77
C PRO A 27 -16.20 -14.84 -7.64
N ALA A 28 -17.46 -14.51 -7.40
CA ALA A 28 -18.12 -13.40 -8.07
C ALA A 28 -17.27 -12.13 -7.82
N SER A 29 -16.82 -11.51 -8.90
CA SER A 29 -16.20 -10.18 -8.81
C SER A 29 -17.19 -9.26 -8.10
N ALA A 30 -16.71 -8.52 -7.10
CA ALA A 30 -17.48 -7.44 -6.50
C ALA A 30 -18.00 -6.53 -7.62
N THR A 31 -19.27 -6.12 -7.56
CA THR A 31 -19.96 -5.38 -8.63
C THR A 31 -19.58 -3.89 -8.66
N GLY A 32 -18.38 -3.51 -8.23
CA GLY A 32 -17.86 -2.13 -8.23
C GLY A 32 -16.35 -2.10 -8.39
N ASP A 33 -15.82 -0.94 -8.76
CA ASP A 33 -14.37 -0.72 -8.85
C ASP A 33 -13.72 -0.85 -7.46
N PRO A 34 -12.48 -1.40 -7.36
CA PRO A 34 -11.80 -1.55 -6.08
C PRO A 34 -11.55 -0.20 -5.40
N VAL A 35 -11.79 -0.14 -4.10
CA VAL A 35 -11.44 1.01 -3.26
C VAL A 35 -10.30 0.62 -2.34
N ILE A 36 -9.23 1.41 -2.32
CA ILE A 36 -8.10 1.25 -1.41
C ILE A 36 -8.03 2.40 -0.43
N ALA A 37 -7.48 2.15 0.76
CA ALA A 37 -7.13 3.17 1.74
C ALA A 37 -5.63 3.17 1.98
N ALA A 38 -5.04 4.36 2.21
CA ALA A 38 -3.61 4.49 2.46
C ALA A 38 -3.32 5.61 3.47
N ALA A 39 -2.42 5.38 4.41
CA ALA A 39 -1.69 6.39 5.16
C ALA A 39 -0.43 5.78 5.77
N GLY A 40 0.57 6.59 6.08
CA GLY A 40 1.76 6.24 6.85
C GLY A 40 1.85 7.04 8.13
N ASP A 41 2.96 6.87 8.87
CA ASP A 41 3.25 7.65 10.08
C ASP A 41 2.13 7.46 11.12
N ILE A 42 1.95 6.19 11.59
CA ILE A 42 0.68 5.73 12.14
C ILE A 42 0.69 5.73 13.67
N ALA A 43 1.28 4.71 14.28
CA ALA A 43 1.06 4.42 15.70
C ALA A 43 2.20 4.93 16.58
N CYS A 44 1.86 5.72 17.60
CA CYS A 44 2.81 6.14 18.62
C CYS A 44 3.36 4.95 19.41
N ASP A 45 4.59 5.10 19.95
CA ASP A 45 5.10 4.13 20.91
C ASP A 45 4.24 4.15 22.20
N PRO A 46 3.94 2.98 22.82
CA PRO A 46 3.17 2.91 24.08
C PRO A 46 3.76 3.70 25.24
N ILE A 47 5.07 4.00 25.22
CA ILE A 47 5.72 4.84 26.25
C ILE A 47 5.65 6.33 25.96
N ASP A 48 5.15 6.74 24.78
CA ASP A 48 4.93 8.16 24.49
C ASP A 48 3.91 8.76 25.46
N SER A 49 4.24 9.91 26.04
CA SER A 49 3.39 10.60 27.00
C SER A 49 2.04 11.05 26.42
N GLY A 50 1.94 11.17 25.11
CA GLY A 50 0.71 11.50 24.38
C GLY A 50 -0.09 10.29 23.89
N PHE A 51 0.40 9.06 24.08
CA PHE A 51 -0.23 7.86 23.52
C PHE A 51 -1.67 7.62 24.01
N HIS A 52 -1.89 7.67 25.33
CA HIS A 52 -3.23 7.51 25.95
C HIS A 52 -4.05 6.35 25.38
N GLY A 53 -3.41 5.24 25.02
CA GLY A 53 -4.08 4.09 24.40
C GLY A 53 -4.50 4.35 22.96
N GLY A 54 -3.78 5.19 22.22
CA GLY A 54 -4.02 5.50 20.81
C GLY A 54 -5.12 6.53 20.54
N VAL A 55 -5.78 7.06 21.61
CA VAL A 55 -6.73 8.18 21.48
C VAL A 55 -6.04 9.54 21.56
N GLY A 56 -4.80 9.55 21.94
CA GLY A 56 -3.85 10.64 21.84
C GLY A 56 -4.20 11.96 22.44
N THR A 57 -3.61 12.99 21.85
CA THR A 57 -3.85 14.40 22.10
C THR A 57 -4.23 15.09 20.77
N PRO A 58 -4.76 16.31 20.75
CA PRO A 58 -5.13 16.96 19.49
C PRO A 58 -4.04 17.08 18.42
N SER A 59 -2.78 16.78 18.73
CA SER A 59 -1.65 16.93 17.81
C SER A 59 -0.83 15.66 17.61
N ARG A 60 -1.16 14.54 18.27
CA ARG A 60 -0.42 13.28 18.16
C ARG A 60 -1.15 12.06 18.70
N CYS A 61 -0.77 10.89 18.21
CA CYS A 61 -1.24 9.57 18.66
C CYS A 61 -2.73 9.32 18.38
N HIS A 62 -3.19 9.64 17.17
CA HIS A 62 -4.58 9.49 16.73
C HIS A 62 -4.87 8.18 15.99
N GLU A 63 -3.99 7.18 16.08
CA GLU A 63 -4.11 5.92 15.34
C GLU A 63 -5.44 5.17 15.56
N MET A 64 -6.06 5.32 16.75
CA MET A 64 -7.39 4.72 17.00
C MET A 64 -8.50 5.35 16.16
N TYR A 65 -8.41 6.66 15.88
CA TYR A 65 -9.42 7.33 15.07
C TYR A 65 -9.25 7.01 13.58
N THR A 66 -8.04 7.07 13.06
CA THR A 66 -7.76 6.68 11.66
C THR A 66 -8.00 5.20 11.42
N GLY A 67 -7.71 4.34 12.39
CA GLY A 67 -8.07 2.92 12.37
C GLY A 67 -9.58 2.69 12.33
N ALA A 68 -10.37 3.51 13.05
CA ALA A 68 -11.82 3.43 13.02
C ALA A 68 -12.41 3.78 11.65
N GLU A 69 -11.81 4.72 10.90
CA GLU A 69 -12.18 5.00 9.51
C GLU A 69 -12.00 3.76 8.62
N LEU A 70 -10.90 3.02 8.80
CA LEU A 70 -10.64 1.79 8.05
C LEU A 70 -11.67 0.70 8.35
N VAL A 71 -12.05 0.53 9.61
CA VAL A 71 -13.07 -0.45 10.03
C VAL A 71 -14.46 -0.06 9.51
N GLY A 72 -14.75 1.24 9.44
CA GLY A 72 -16.02 1.78 8.93
C GLY A 72 -16.16 1.71 7.40
N GLY A 73 -15.05 1.63 6.67
CA GLY A 73 -14.99 1.63 5.21
C GLY A 73 -15.17 0.24 4.59
N ALA A 74 -15.42 0.23 3.27
CA ALA A 74 -15.52 -0.99 2.47
C ALA A 74 -14.32 -1.09 1.51
N PHE A 75 -13.12 -1.30 2.06
CA PHE A 75 -11.88 -1.31 1.30
C PHE A 75 -11.54 -2.71 0.77
N THR A 76 -11.03 -2.75 -0.45
CA THR A 76 -10.45 -3.95 -1.07
C THR A 76 -9.04 -4.21 -0.54
N ALA A 77 -8.29 -3.13 -0.24
CA ALA A 77 -6.95 -3.20 0.33
C ALA A 77 -6.67 -1.95 1.18
N VAL A 78 -5.78 -2.13 2.16
CA VAL A 78 -5.19 -1.05 2.96
C VAL A 78 -3.69 -1.04 2.70
N LEU A 79 -3.14 0.14 2.41
CA LEU A 79 -1.73 0.34 2.11
C LEU A 79 -1.07 1.18 3.21
N PRO A 80 -0.53 0.59 4.28
CA PRO A 80 0.33 1.31 5.21
C PRO A 80 1.59 1.79 4.48
N LEU A 81 1.90 3.09 4.58
CA LEU A 81 2.94 3.77 3.80
C LEU A 81 4.27 3.93 4.55
N GLY A 82 4.53 3.05 5.52
CA GLY A 82 5.73 3.05 6.35
C GLY A 82 5.59 3.88 7.62
N ASP A 83 6.53 3.69 8.54
CA ASP A 83 6.49 4.20 9.90
C ASP A 83 5.15 3.82 10.56
N GLU A 84 4.84 2.50 10.50
CA GLU A 84 3.63 1.94 11.06
C GLU A 84 3.64 2.00 12.58
N GLN A 85 4.83 1.80 13.18
CA GLN A 85 4.99 1.77 14.64
C GLN A 85 6.23 2.53 15.11
N TYR A 86 6.03 3.65 15.77
CA TYR A 86 7.06 4.45 16.43
C TYR A 86 7.52 3.82 17.74
N GLU A 87 8.74 4.09 18.25
CA GLU A 87 9.82 4.83 17.60
C GLU A 87 10.76 3.93 16.83
N CYS A 88 10.58 2.59 16.87
CA CYS A 88 11.52 1.62 16.34
C CYS A 88 10.87 0.33 15.80
N GLY A 89 9.58 0.36 15.50
CA GLY A 89 8.87 -0.82 14.99
C GLY A 89 9.02 -2.06 15.87
N GLY A 90 9.07 -1.90 17.19
CA GLY A 90 9.27 -3.00 18.12
C GLY A 90 8.07 -3.95 18.20
N ALA A 91 8.31 -5.26 18.36
CA ALA A 91 7.25 -6.26 18.33
C ALA A 91 6.19 -6.01 19.41
N ALA A 92 6.62 -5.74 20.66
CA ALA A 92 5.68 -5.42 21.72
C ALA A 92 4.97 -4.07 21.54
N ALA A 93 5.57 -3.11 20.84
CA ALA A 93 4.92 -1.85 20.49
C ALA A 93 3.82 -2.09 19.45
N PHE A 94 4.07 -2.90 18.41
CA PHE A 94 3.04 -3.31 17.45
C PHE A 94 1.82 -3.93 18.16
N GLU A 95 2.02 -4.84 19.10
CA GLU A 95 0.93 -5.50 19.83
C GLU A 95 0.13 -4.52 20.72
N GLN A 96 0.78 -3.48 21.26
CA GLN A 96 0.16 -2.58 22.24
C GLN A 96 -0.46 -1.34 21.61
N SER A 97 -0.01 -0.92 20.44
CA SER A 97 -0.41 0.34 19.81
C SER A 97 -1.01 0.14 18.43
N TYR A 98 -0.27 -0.39 17.46
CA TYR A 98 -0.77 -0.59 16.09
C TYR A 98 -1.90 -1.63 16.01
N ASP A 99 -1.74 -2.78 16.67
CA ASP A 99 -2.68 -3.90 16.58
C ASP A 99 -4.13 -3.54 17.03
N PRO A 100 -4.34 -2.83 18.15
CA PRO A 100 -5.67 -2.38 18.55
C PRO A 100 -6.33 -1.40 17.59
N ALA A 101 -5.56 -0.67 16.77
CA ALA A 101 -6.02 0.38 15.88
C ALA A 101 -6.13 -0.10 14.41
N TRP A 102 -5.00 -0.24 13.74
CA TRP A 102 -4.90 -0.66 12.34
C TRP A 102 -4.72 -2.16 12.16
N GLY A 103 -4.40 -2.88 13.24
CA GLY A 103 -4.12 -4.31 13.23
C GLY A 103 -5.31 -5.21 13.46
N VAL A 104 -6.54 -4.69 13.63
CA VAL A 104 -7.74 -5.51 13.77
C VAL A 104 -7.91 -6.42 12.56
N ASP A 105 -8.37 -7.66 12.76
CA ASP A 105 -8.40 -8.72 11.73
C ASP A 105 -9.02 -8.26 10.40
N ALA A 106 -10.08 -7.46 10.44
CA ALA A 106 -10.76 -6.96 9.26
C ALA A 106 -9.86 -6.06 8.39
N VAL A 107 -8.96 -5.28 9.00
CA VAL A 107 -8.02 -4.38 8.33
C VAL A 107 -6.72 -5.12 8.01
N LYS A 108 -6.15 -5.84 8.98
CA LYS A 108 -4.89 -6.57 8.82
C LYS A 108 -4.92 -7.58 7.68
N SER A 109 -6.04 -8.29 7.50
CA SER A 109 -6.20 -9.31 6.46
C SER A 109 -6.18 -8.78 5.03
N ILE A 110 -6.39 -7.48 4.84
CA ILE A 110 -6.34 -6.78 3.54
C ILE A 110 -5.20 -5.75 3.47
N SER A 111 -4.27 -5.78 4.43
CA SER A 111 -3.15 -4.85 4.49
C SER A 111 -1.96 -5.33 3.65
N TYR A 112 -1.38 -4.40 2.87
CA TYR A 112 -0.19 -4.57 2.04
C TYR A 112 0.80 -3.46 2.39
N PRO A 113 1.64 -3.63 3.45
CA PRO A 113 2.45 -2.55 4.00
C PRO A 113 3.75 -2.29 3.22
N ALA A 114 4.21 -1.04 3.22
CA ALA A 114 5.57 -0.67 2.81
C ALA A 114 6.37 -0.23 4.04
N VAL A 115 7.59 -0.74 4.22
CA VAL A 115 8.39 -0.48 5.41
C VAL A 115 8.92 0.96 5.47
N GLY A 116 8.80 1.63 6.63
CA GLY A 116 9.34 2.96 6.89
C GLY A 116 10.72 2.93 7.57
N ASN A 117 11.24 4.12 7.92
CA ASN A 117 12.56 4.21 8.53
C ASN A 117 12.53 3.92 10.04
N HIS A 118 11.43 4.18 10.71
CA HIS A 118 11.29 3.89 12.13
C HIS A 118 11.34 2.39 12.40
N GLU A 119 10.87 1.55 11.51
CA GLU A 119 10.98 0.08 11.64
C GLU A 119 12.44 -0.41 11.65
N TYR A 120 13.37 0.35 11.05
CA TYR A 120 14.80 0.04 11.08
C TYR A 120 15.57 0.64 12.26
N ASN A 121 14.94 1.49 13.08
CA ASN A 121 15.55 2.02 14.31
C ASN A 121 15.77 0.90 15.33
N THR A 122 16.88 0.98 16.05
CA THR A 122 17.29 -0.04 17.04
C THR A 122 17.21 0.44 18.49
N SER A 123 16.65 1.63 18.69
CA SER A 123 16.52 2.26 20.01
C SER A 123 15.49 3.39 19.98
N GLY A 124 15.10 3.86 21.14
CA GLY A 124 14.22 5.01 21.32
C GLY A 124 12.79 4.64 21.69
N GLY A 125 12.38 3.41 21.50
CA GLY A 125 11.02 2.92 21.74
C GLY A 125 10.97 1.60 22.49
N THR A 126 9.79 1.02 22.51
CA THR A 126 9.45 -0.23 23.19
C THR A 126 9.88 -1.43 22.36
N ASP A 127 10.68 -2.32 22.92
CA ASP A 127 11.09 -3.62 22.35
C ASP A 127 11.74 -3.51 20.96
N CYS A 128 12.65 -2.54 20.80
CA CYS A 128 13.35 -2.29 19.55
C CYS A 128 14.16 -3.52 19.10
N GLY A 129 13.96 -3.92 17.84
CA GLY A 129 14.70 -5.01 17.20
C GLY A 129 15.77 -4.51 16.24
N MET A 130 16.33 -5.43 15.43
CA MET A 130 17.26 -5.12 14.34
C MET A 130 16.65 -5.52 13.00
N GLY A 131 17.01 -4.78 11.94
CA GLY A 131 16.62 -5.13 10.57
C GLY A 131 15.10 -5.15 10.34
N ALA A 132 14.38 -4.25 11.01
CA ALA A 132 12.91 -4.17 10.97
C ALA A 132 12.22 -5.47 11.41
N SER A 133 12.81 -6.21 12.36
CA SER A 133 12.32 -7.54 12.75
C SER A 133 10.91 -7.53 13.36
N GLY A 134 10.51 -6.46 14.07
CA GLY A 134 9.15 -6.32 14.58
C GLY A 134 8.13 -6.19 13.46
N TYR A 135 8.39 -5.34 12.47
CA TYR A 135 7.57 -5.15 11.28
C TYR A 135 7.38 -6.45 10.48
N PHE A 136 8.50 -7.10 10.09
CA PHE A 136 8.42 -8.35 9.34
C PHE A 136 7.81 -9.51 10.15
N GLY A 137 8.03 -9.52 11.47
CA GLY A 137 7.38 -10.48 12.37
C GLY A 137 5.88 -10.26 12.49
N TYR A 138 5.45 -9.00 12.56
CA TYR A 138 4.04 -8.63 12.72
C TYR A 138 3.23 -8.88 11.45
N PHE A 139 3.69 -8.42 10.28
CA PHE A 139 2.98 -8.55 9.01
C PHE A 139 3.23 -9.90 8.31
N GLY A 140 4.32 -10.59 8.64
CA GLY A 140 4.66 -11.88 8.05
C GLY A 140 4.73 -11.82 6.52
N ALA A 141 4.00 -12.72 5.85
CA ALA A 141 4.01 -12.81 4.39
C ALA A 141 3.47 -11.55 3.68
N ALA A 142 2.61 -10.76 4.32
CA ALA A 142 2.08 -9.52 3.75
C ALA A 142 3.16 -8.45 3.52
N ALA A 143 4.24 -8.47 4.32
CA ALA A 143 5.40 -7.59 4.16
C ALA A 143 6.41 -8.06 3.09
N GLY A 144 6.14 -9.17 2.42
CA GLY A 144 7.05 -9.79 1.44
C GLY A 144 8.27 -10.48 2.08
N ASP A 145 9.37 -10.56 1.32
CA ASP A 145 10.63 -11.15 1.76
C ASP A 145 11.35 -10.21 2.76
N PRO A 146 11.61 -10.62 4.01
CA PRO A 146 12.21 -9.76 5.02
C PRO A 146 13.64 -9.30 4.70
N THR A 147 14.30 -9.90 3.72
CA THR A 147 15.61 -9.43 3.22
C THR A 147 15.49 -8.34 2.16
N LYS A 148 14.27 -8.07 1.70
CA LYS A 148 13.95 -7.16 0.60
C LYS A 148 12.99 -6.06 1.03
N GLY A 149 11.79 -6.42 1.50
CA GLY A 149 10.72 -5.48 1.85
C GLY A 149 10.14 -4.77 0.63
N TYR A 150 10.21 -5.39 -0.56
CA TYR A 150 9.56 -4.93 -1.79
C TYR A 150 8.89 -6.10 -2.51
N TYR A 151 7.74 -5.83 -3.12
CA TYR A 151 6.89 -6.81 -3.80
C TYR A 151 5.85 -6.10 -4.68
N SER A 152 5.12 -6.85 -5.52
CA SER A 152 4.03 -6.34 -6.35
C SER A 152 2.85 -7.32 -6.37
N TYR A 153 1.68 -6.81 -6.76
CA TYR A 153 0.45 -7.56 -6.88
C TYR A 153 -0.56 -6.78 -7.71
N ASP A 154 -1.63 -7.46 -8.18
CA ASP A 154 -2.68 -6.83 -8.95
C ASP A 154 -3.98 -6.70 -8.15
N ILE A 155 -4.66 -5.56 -8.28
CA ILE A 155 -6.03 -5.35 -7.81
C ILE A 155 -6.89 -4.93 -9.01
N GLY A 156 -7.74 -5.83 -9.48
CA GLY A 156 -8.51 -5.59 -10.69
C GLY A 156 -7.61 -5.26 -11.90
N PRO A 157 -7.79 -4.12 -12.57
CA PRO A 157 -6.97 -3.71 -13.72
C PRO A 157 -5.68 -2.96 -13.33
N TRP A 158 -5.42 -2.76 -12.05
CA TRP A 158 -4.28 -2.01 -11.54
C TRP A 158 -3.14 -2.92 -11.10
N HIS A 159 -1.91 -2.52 -11.43
CA HIS A 159 -0.68 -3.10 -10.89
C HIS A 159 -0.17 -2.25 -9.73
N LEU A 160 0.00 -2.84 -8.55
CA LEU A 160 0.44 -2.17 -7.32
C LEU A 160 1.82 -2.67 -6.91
N ILE A 161 2.72 -1.73 -6.58
CA ILE A 161 4.13 -2.02 -6.31
C ILE A 161 4.53 -1.38 -4.97
N ALA A 162 4.83 -2.20 -3.96
CA ALA A 162 5.46 -1.77 -2.73
C ALA A 162 6.99 -1.77 -2.89
N LEU A 163 7.66 -0.63 -2.57
CA LEU A 163 9.11 -0.52 -2.63
C LEU A 163 9.71 -0.21 -1.25
N ASN A 164 10.93 -0.66 -1.02
CA ASN A 164 11.68 -0.33 0.16
C ASN A 164 12.58 0.89 -0.11
N SER A 165 12.15 2.04 0.38
CA SER A 165 12.87 3.32 0.22
C SER A 165 13.94 3.57 1.29
N ASN A 166 14.20 2.59 2.17
CA ASN A 166 15.27 2.65 3.17
C ASN A 166 16.62 2.32 2.52
N CYS A 167 17.12 3.21 1.67
CA CYS A 167 18.26 3.01 0.77
C CYS A 167 19.60 2.71 1.50
N GLY A 168 19.65 2.95 2.81
CA GLY A 168 20.78 2.58 3.67
C GLY A 168 20.77 1.10 4.08
N HIS A 169 19.62 0.44 4.00
CA HIS A 169 19.41 -0.97 4.35
C HIS A 169 19.22 -1.84 3.09
N VAL A 170 18.37 -1.41 2.19
CA VAL A 170 18.16 -2.05 0.88
C VAL A 170 18.46 -1.02 -0.21
N THR A 171 19.56 -1.21 -0.92
CA THR A 171 20.06 -0.19 -1.86
C THR A 171 19.05 0.15 -2.98
N CYS A 172 18.84 1.46 -3.20
CA CYS A 172 17.93 2.01 -4.22
C CYS A 172 18.67 2.50 -5.48
N LYS A 173 20.00 2.26 -5.58
CA LYS A 173 20.80 2.77 -6.68
C LYS A 173 20.42 2.09 -8.00
N ALA A 174 20.59 2.80 -9.11
CA ALA A 174 20.51 2.21 -10.44
C ALA A 174 21.47 1.01 -10.55
N GLY A 175 20.98 -0.10 -11.11
CA GLY A 175 21.67 -1.40 -11.18
C GLY A 175 21.63 -2.18 -9.86
N SER A 176 20.90 -1.75 -8.84
CA SER A 176 20.70 -2.53 -7.62
C SER A 176 19.68 -3.67 -7.84
N ALA A 177 19.70 -4.67 -6.95
CA ALA A 177 18.78 -5.80 -7.04
C ALA A 177 17.29 -5.35 -7.02
N GLN A 178 16.94 -4.33 -6.22
CA GLN A 178 15.60 -3.80 -6.15
C GLN A 178 15.21 -3.04 -7.43
N GLU A 179 16.11 -2.19 -7.94
CA GLU A 179 15.81 -1.42 -9.16
C GLU A 179 15.72 -2.35 -10.39
N ILE A 180 16.64 -3.31 -10.56
CA ILE A 180 16.55 -4.32 -11.63
C ILE A 180 15.25 -5.13 -11.51
N TRP A 181 14.84 -5.48 -10.29
CA TRP A 181 13.56 -6.16 -10.06
C TRP A 181 12.39 -5.28 -10.48
N LEU A 182 12.37 -3.99 -10.09
CA LEU A 182 11.33 -3.03 -10.47
C LEU A 182 11.20 -2.89 -11.99
N ALA A 183 12.33 -2.68 -12.68
CA ALA A 183 12.33 -2.55 -14.13
C ALA A 183 11.79 -3.82 -14.83
N ASN A 184 12.14 -5.01 -14.32
CA ASN A 184 11.64 -6.28 -14.85
C ASN A 184 10.15 -6.49 -14.53
N ASP A 185 9.72 -6.14 -13.33
CA ASP A 185 8.34 -6.24 -12.90
C ASP A 185 7.43 -5.38 -13.79
N LEU A 186 7.77 -4.11 -13.96
CA LEU A 186 7.08 -3.18 -14.86
C LEU A 186 7.02 -3.68 -16.30
N ALA A 187 8.11 -4.27 -16.82
CA ALA A 187 8.16 -4.80 -18.18
C ALA A 187 7.28 -6.05 -18.38
N THR A 188 7.02 -6.81 -17.34
CA THR A 188 6.21 -8.04 -17.38
C THR A 188 4.75 -7.84 -17.00
N HIS A 189 4.40 -6.68 -16.45
CA HIS A 189 3.04 -6.30 -16.08
C HIS A 189 2.60 -5.02 -16.83
N PRO A 190 2.39 -5.08 -18.15
CA PRO A 190 1.98 -3.94 -18.96
C PRO A 190 0.50 -3.61 -18.72
N ASN A 191 0.16 -3.26 -17.48
CA ASN A 191 -1.19 -2.90 -17.08
C ASN A 191 -1.53 -1.49 -17.58
N THR A 192 -2.82 -1.21 -17.69
CA THR A 192 -3.28 0.12 -18.11
C THR A 192 -2.97 1.18 -17.06
N CYS A 193 -2.99 0.81 -15.77
CA CYS A 193 -2.74 1.72 -14.66
C CYS A 193 -1.76 1.10 -13.65
N THR A 194 -0.81 1.89 -13.16
CA THR A 194 0.22 1.45 -12.21
C THR A 194 0.33 2.42 -11.03
N LEU A 195 0.31 1.88 -9.82
CA LEU A 195 0.50 2.60 -8.56
C LEU A 195 1.71 2.02 -7.83
N ALA A 196 2.72 2.83 -7.55
CA ALA A 196 3.80 2.46 -6.64
C ALA A 196 3.65 3.18 -5.30
N TYR A 197 4.08 2.54 -4.21
CA TYR A 197 4.08 3.17 -2.90
C TYR A 197 5.31 2.77 -2.09
N PHE A 198 5.86 3.75 -1.37
CA PHE A 198 7.03 3.60 -0.53
C PHE A 198 7.14 4.79 0.42
N HIS A 199 7.84 4.63 1.54
CA HIS A 199 7.79 5.59 2.63
C HIS A 199 8.34 6.99 2.27
N HIS A 200 9.56 7.09 1.72
CA HIS A 200 10.24 8.38 1.52
C HIS A 200 9.89 9.07 0.19
N PRO A 201 9.22 10.24 0.18
CA PRO A 201 8.88 10.94 -1.05
C PRO A 201 10.10 11.49 -1.78
N LEU A 202 10.08 11.48 -3.13
CA LEU A 202 11.10 12.15 -3.93
C LEU A 202 10.90 13.68 -3.91
N TYR A 203 9.65 14.12 -4.00
CA TYR A 203 9.28 15.52 -3.98
C TYR A 203 8.30 15.78 -2.84
N SER A 204 8.52 16.85 -2.07
CA SER A 204 7.64 17.23 -0.96
C SER A 204 7.90 18.65 -0.51
N ALA A 205 7.00 19.22 0.26
CA ALA A 205 7.19 20.45 1.00
C ALA A 205 8.39 20.35 1.97
N GLY A 206 9.08 21.47 2.17
CA GLY A 206 10.22 21.55 3.09
C GLY A 206 11.58 21.27 2.42
N PRO A 207 12.66 21.22 3.25
CA PRO A 207 14.04 21.21 2.73
C PRO A 207 14.55 19.85 2.29
N THR A 208 13.87 18.76 2.63
CA THR A 208 14.35 17.39 2.40
C THR A 208 13.66 16.73 1.21
N THR A 209 14.46 16.40 0.20
CA THR A 209 14.08 15.47 -0.87
C THR A 209 14.91 14.21 -0.73
N HIS A 210 14.28 13.05 -0.78
CA HIS A 210 14.99 11.77 -0.68
C HIS A 210 15.51 11.32 -2.05
N ARG A 211 16.53 12.04 -2.56
CA ARG A 211 17.10 11.81 -3.91
C ARG A 211 17.61 10.40 -4.16
N ALA A 212 17.82 9.61 -3.10
CA ALA A 212 18.25 8.23 -3.23
C ALA A 212 17.21 7.33 -3.91
N VAL A 213 15.91 7.68 -3.85
CA VAL A 213 14.83 6.95 -4.51
C VAL A 213 14.61 7.37 -5.97
N ARG A 214 15.41 8.32 -6.48
CA ARG A 214 15.31 8.81 -7.86
C ARG A 214 15.34 7.71 -8.92
N PRO A 215 16.16 6.63 -8.82
CA PRO A 215 16.14 5.56 -9.81
C PRO A 215 14.79 4.87 -9.95
N PHE A 216 14.02 4.71 -8.84
CA PHE A 216 12.66 4.18 -8.90
C PHE A 216 11.74 5.09 -9.73
N TRP A 217 11.86 6.39 -9.55
CA TRP A 217 11.09 7.37 -10.32
C TRP A 217 11.43 7.35 -11.80
N ASP A 218 12.71 7.16 -12.15
CA ASP A 218 13.16 7.07 -13.54
C ASP A 218 12.53 5.85 -14.23
N ASP A 219 12.48 4.68 -13.57
CA ASP A 219 11.86 3.45 -14.08
C ASP A 219 10.33 3.56 -14.14
N LEU A 220 9.69 4.03 -13.06
CA LEU A 220 8.24 4.24 -12.99
C LEU A 220 7.76 5.19 -14.09
N TYR A 221 8.46 6.30 -14.29
CA TYR A 221 8.12 7.26 -15.35
C TYR A 221 8.31 6.67 -16.75
N ALA A 222 9.39 5.92 -16.98
CA ALA A 222 9.65 5.26 -18.26
C ALA A 222 8.60 4.20 -18.59
N ALA A 223 7.99 3.59 -17.56
CA ALA A 223 6.91 2.61 -17.68
C ALA A 223 5.50 3.25 -17.65
N HIS A 224 5.39 4.58 -17.65
CA HIS A 224 4.12 5.32 -17.58
C HIS A 224 3.29 5.03 -16.33
N ALA A 225 3.93 4.83 -15.17
CA ALA A 225 3.21 4.72 -13.92
C ALA A 225 2.43 6.01 -13.60
N ASP A 226 1.26 5.85 -12.98
CA ASP A 226 0.28 6.92 -12.80
C ASP A 226 0.40 7.63 -11.47
N VAL A 227 0.62 6.86 -10.39
CA VAL A 227 0.57 7.35 -9.01
C VAL A 227 1.76 6.83 -8.21
N VAL A 228 2.31 7.69 -7.37
CA VAL A 228 3.22 7.33 -6.28
C VAL A 228 2.60 7.81 -4.97
N LEU A 229 2.48 6.90 -3.97
CA LEU A 229 2.05 7.23 -2.62
C LEU A 229 3.22 7.16 -1.66
N ASN A 230 3.28 8.11 -0.73
CA ASN A 230 4.33 8.20 0.28
C ASN A 230 3.78 8.57 1.68
N GLY A 231 4.54 8.21 2.72
CA GLY A 231 4.46 8.73 4.08
C GLY A 231 5.58 9.70 4.40
N HIS A 232 6.21 9.53 5.56
CA HIS A 232 7.42 10.22 6.03
C HIS A 232 7.27 11.71 6.33
N LYS A 233 6.41 12.39 5.64
CA LYS A 233 6.03 13.77 5.93
C LYS A 233 4.69 13.72 6.65
N HIS A 234 4.67 14.11 7.90
CA HIS A 234 3.48 14.03 8.74
C HIS A 234 2.44 15.10 8.34
N ASN A 235 2.05 15.06 7.07
CA ASN A 235 1.04 15.92 6.46
C ASN A 235 0.41 15.24 5.25
N TYR A 236 -0.68 15.79 4.78
CA TYR A 236 -1.19 15.50 3.45
C TYR A 236 -0.59 16.50 2.45
N GLU A 237 -0.08 16.00 1.31
CA GLU A 237 0.34 16.85 0.20
C GLU A 237 0.08 16.13 -1.12
N ARG A 238 -0.59 16.81 -2.06
CA ARG A 238 -0.79 16.31 -3.42
C ARG A 238 -0.09 17.22 -4.41
N LEU A 239 0.79 16.62 -5.21
CA LEU A 239 1.54 17.34 -6.24
C LEU A 239 0.83 17.22 -7.60
N THR A 240 1.10 18.17 -8.49
CA THR A 240 0.79 18.02 -9.92
C THR A 240 1.55 16.83 -10.50
N LYS A 241 1.11 16.33 -11.66
CA LYS A 241 1.90 15.29 -12.37
C LYS A 241 3.30 15.81 -12.68
N LEU A 242 4.33 15.06 -12.31
CA LEU A 242 5.74 15.43 -12.42
C LEU A 242 6.52 14.40 -13.25
N ASN A 243 7.48 14.90 -14.02
CA ASN A 243 8.53 14.05 -14.58
C ASN A 243 9.67 13.83 -13.57
N PRO A 244 10.64 12.94 -13.83
CA PRO A 244 11.74 12.68 -12.92
C PRO A 244 12.67 13.88 -12.62
N SER A 245 12.57 14.98 -13.33
CA SER A 245 13.30 16.22 -12.98
C SER A 245 12.54 17.11 -12.00
N GLY A 246 11.30 16.74 -11.64
CA GLY A 246 10.40 17.52 -10.79
C GLY A 246 9.69 18.65 -11.55
N ALA A 247 9.74 18.64 -12.87
CA ALA A 247 8.97 19.56 -13.69
C ALA A 247 7.56 19.01 -13.96
N ARG A 248 6.58 19.94 -14.10
CA ARG A 248 5.21 19.59 -14.49
C ARG A 248 5.20 18.88 -15.85
N ASP A 249 4.47 17.77 -15.92
CA ASP A 249 4.34 16.98 -17.13
C ASP A 249 2.95 16.31 -17.16
N ALA A 250 2.20 16.50 -18.23
CA ALA A 250 0.86 15.90 -18.35
C ALA A 250 0.88 14.38 -18.36
N ASN A 251 1.99 13.78 -18.82
CA ASN A 251 2.24 12.34 -18.81
C ASN A 251 3.11 11.90 -17.62
N GLY A 252 3.28 12.79 -16.63
CA GLY A 252 4.06 12.53 -15.43
C GLY A 252 3.30 11.72 -14.39
N ILE A 253 3.99 11.42 -13.30
CA ILE A 253 3.47 10.68 -12.15
C ILE A 253 2.85 11.67 -11.15
N ARG A 254 1.66 11.35 -10.63
CA ARG A 254 1.06 12.07 -9.50
C ARG A 254 1.62 11.53 -8.18
N GLU A 255 2.33 12.36 -7.44
CA GLU A 255 2.77 12.04 -6.08
C GLU A 255 1.74 12.54 -5.07
N ILE A 256 1.31 11.66 -4.17
CA ILE A 256 0.45 11.99 -3.03
C ILE A 256 1.13 11.50 -1.76
N ILE A 257 1.33 12.41 -0.84
CA ILE A 257 1.88 12.13 0.49
C ILE A 257 0.71 12.11 1.47
N ALA A 258 0.62 11.05 2.26
CA ALA A 258 -0.37 10.85 3.29
C ALA A 258 0.30 10.27 4.55
N GLY A 259 1.22 11.04 5.14
CA GLY A 259 1.84 10.74 6.43
C GLY A 259 0.95 11.18 7.60
N THR A 260 -0.32 10.79 7.55
CA THR A 260 -1.39 11.35 8.39
C THR A 260 -2.06 10.30 9.27
N GLY A 261 -1.42 9.10 9.38
CA GLY A 261 -2.00 7.92 10.03
C GLY A 261 -2.21 8.03 11.53
N GLY A 262 -1.54 8.98 12.23
CA GLY A 262 -1.82 9.18 13.64
C GLY A 262 -0.67 9.72 14.49
N GLU A 263 0.60 9.52 14.13
CA GLU A 263 1.72 9.81 15.05
C GLU A 263 1.76 11.29 15.45
N ASN A 264 1.94 12.23 14.52
CA ASN A 264 1.82 13.68 14.77
C ASN A 264 1.60 14.48 13.48
N HIS A 265 1.46 15.79 13.62
CA HIS A 265 1.31 16.73 12.50
C HIS A 265 2.60 17.48 12.21
N SER A 266 2.86 17.76 10.92
CA SER A 266 3.87 18.71 10.51
C SER A 266 3.34 19.71 9.46
N ILE A 267 3.52 20.99 9.74
CA ILE A 267 3.13 22.05 8.81
C ILE A 267 4.41 22.62 8.20
N SER A 268 4.58 22.47 6.89
CA SER A 268 5.67 23.12 6.17
C SER A 268 5.30 24.55 5.77
N SER A 269 6.15 25.49 6.12
CA SER A 269 6.01 26.89 5.67
C SER A 269 6.38 27.10 4.20
N LYS A 270 6.99 26.10 3.56
CA LYS A 270 7.43 26.17 2.17
C LYS A 270 6.93 24.94 1.40
N LEU A 271 5.96 25.16 0.54
CA LEU A 271 5.42 24.15 -0.35
C LEU A 271 6.39 23.84 -1.51
N TYR A 272 6.29 22.63 -2.06
CA TYR A 272 6.97 22.27 -3.30
C TYR A 272 6.35 23.07 -4.48
N PRO A 273 7.10 23.44 -5.51
CA PRO A 273 6.55 24.23 -6.64
C PRO A 273 5.43 23.56 -7.43
N GLY A 274 5.21 22.28 -7.23
CA GLY A 274 4.14 21.49 -7.85
C GLY A 274 2.96 21.17 -6.93
N THR A 275 2.94 21.66 -5.68
CA THR A 275 1.86 21.36 -4.73
C THR A 275 0.53 21.95 -5.22
N GLU A 276 -0.50 21.12 -5.29
CA GLU A 276 -1.88 21.49 -5.65
C GLU A 276 -2.80 21.51 -4.43
N ALA A 277 -2.55 20.62 -3.45
CA ALA A 277 -3.24 20.60 -2.17
C ALA A 277 -2.24 20.26 -1.05
N SER A 278 -2.45 20.81 0.14
CA SER A 278 -1.64 20.49 1.33
C SER A 278 -2.44 20.75 2.58
N ASP A 279 -2.40 19.80 3.51
CA ASP A 279 -2.97 19.90 4.85
C ASP A 279 -1.98 19.32 5.88
N GLY A 280 -1.69 20.05 6.92
CA GLY A 280 -0.83 19.62 8.03
C GLY A 280 -1.53 19.78 9.38
N GLY A 281 -2.87 19.87 9.38
CA GLY A 281 -3.69 20.10 10.57
C GLY A 281 -4.63 18.94 10.90
N HIS A 282 -4.77 17.94 10.03
CA HIS A 282 -5.67 16.81 10.25
C HIS A 282 -4.92 15.49 10.14
N PHE A 283 -5.27 14.55 10.99
CA PHE A 283 -5.05 13.12 10.77
C PHE A 283 -6.11 12.59 9.81
N GLY A 284 -5.87 11.47 9.16
CA GLY A 284 -6.83 10.90 8.23
C GLY A 284 -6.21 9.88 7.30
N ILE A 285 -7.02 9.39 6.37
CA ILE A 285 -6.65 8.41 5.36
C ILE A 285 -6.90 8.94 3.95
N LEU A 286 -6.06 8.56 3.02
CA LEU A 286 -6.28 8.72 1.59
C LEU A 286 -7.11 7.54 1.09
N GLU A 287 -8.27 7.78 0.55
CA GLU A 287 -9.09 6.78 -0.15
C GLU A 287 -8.92 6.94 -1.65
N MET A 288 -8.80 5.84 -2.39
CA MET A 288 -8.75 5.85 -3.84
C MET A 288 -9.64 4.79 -4.45
N THR A 289 -10.45 5.18 -5.44
CA THR A 289 -11.21 4.26 -6.28
C THR A 289 -10.42 3.99 -7.56
N LEU A 290 -10.13 2.72 -7.85
CA LEU A 290 -9.29 2.28 -8.95
C LEU A 290 -10.14 1.83 -10.14
N HIS A 291 -10.36 2.74 -11.12
CA HIS A 291 -11.12 2.46 -12.35
C HIS A 291 -10.26 1.78 -13.42
N PRO A 292 -10.84 1.11 -14.42
CA PRO A 292 -10.08 0.47 -15.50
C PRO A 292 -9.21 1.39 -16.38
N GLY A 293 -9.29 2.70 -16.22
CA GLY A 293 -8.50 3.65 -17.02
C GLY A 293 -8.32 4.99 -16.32
N GLY A 294 -8.44 5.02 -15.00
CA GLY A 294 -8.32 6.23 -14.21
C GLY A 294 -8.52 5.94 -12.73
N TYR A 295 -8.55 6.97 -11.92
CA TYR A 295 -8.74 6.87 -10.48
C TYR A 295 -9.36 8.14 -9.92
N ASP A 296 -10.13 7.96 -8.86
CA ASP A 296 -10.58 9.05 -7.98
C ASP A 296 -9.82 8.98 -6.67
N TRP A 297 -9.64 10.10 -6.01
CA TRP A 297 -9.09 10.17 -4.65
C TRP A 297 -9.89 11.10 -3.76
N GLN A 298 -9.86 10.82 -2.47
CA GLN A 298 -10.26 11.76 -1.43
C GLN A 298 -9.36 11.57 -0.20
N PHE A 299 -8.92 12.68 0.39
CA PHE A 299 -8.32 12.68 1.72
C PHE A 299 -9.41 12.96 2.73
N VAL A 300 -9.69 11.96 3.57
CA VAL A 300 -10.73 12.01 4.60
C VAL A 300 -10.06 12.13 5.96
N SER A 301 -10.42 13.18 6.71
CA SER A 301 -9.89 13.37 8.06
C SER A 301 -10.52 12.39 9.04
N ASP A 302 -9.86 12.17 10.19
CA ASP A 302 -10.32 11.37 11.33
C ASP A 302 -11.63 11.89 11.99
N THR A 303 -12.18 12.99 11.48
CA THR A 303 -13.50 13.53 11.81
C THR A 303 -14.55 13.31 10.72
N GLY A 304 -14.18 12.56 9.65
CA GLY A 304 -15.07 12.27 8.52
C GLY A 304 -15.21 13.40 7.50
N SER A 305 -14.37 14.45 7.56
CA SER A 305 -14.42 15.56 6.61
C SER A 305 -13.53 15.30 5.40
N VAL A 306 -14.04 15.47 4.18
CA VAL A 306 -13.23 15.44 2.96
C VAL A 306 -12.46 16.76 2.84
N ILE A 307 -11.14 16.69 2.91
CA ILE A 307 -10.23 17.84 2.88
C ILE A 307 -9.77 18.15 1.45
N ASP A 308 -9.47 17.11 0.66
CA ASP A 308 -9.13 17.21 -0.76
C ASP A 308 -9.75 16.05 -1.51
N SER A 309 -10.08 16.26 -2.78
CA SER A 309 -10.59 15.21 -3.66
C SER A 309 -10.40 15.55 -5.12
N GLY A 310 -10.42 14.55 -5.98
CA GLY A 310 -10.32 14.72 -7.43
C GLY A 310 -10.27 13.41 -8.18
N SER A 311 -9.97 13.49 -9.46
CA SER A 311 -9.84 12.35 -10.37
C SER A 311 -8.81 12.61 -11.45
N ASP A 312 -8.17 11.55 -11.97
CA ASP A 312 -7.31 11.57 -13.14
C ASP A 312 -7.53 10.34 -14.01
N ALA A 313 -7.24 10.47 -15.31
CA ALA A 313 -7.07 9.32 -16.19
C ALA A 313 -5.65 8.75 -16.03
N CYS A 314 -5.51 7.44 -16.25
CA CYS A 314 -4.21 6.80 -16.38
C CYS A 314 -3.47 7.29 -17.62
N VAL A 315 -2.14 7.30 -17.54
CA VAL A 315 -1.27 7.62 -18.68
C VAL A 315 -1.25 6.42 -19.63
N THR A 316 -1.57 6.64 -20.90
CA THR A 316 -1.63 5.59 -21.93
C THR A 316 -0.45 5.67 -22.88
#